data_8fbf937cdd9a620c7b0acef0ce06b9c5
#
_entry.id   8fbf937cdd9a620c7b0acef0ce06b9c5
#
_cell.length_a   1.000
_cell.length_b   1.000
_cell.length_c   1.000
_cell.angle_alpha   90.00
_cell.angle_beta   90.00
_cell.angle_gamma   90.00
#
_symmetry.space_group_name_H-M   'P 1'
#
loop_
_entity.id
_entity.type
_entity.pdbx_description
1 polymer ?
#
loop_
_entity_poly.entity_id
_entity_poly.type
_entity_poly.pdbx_seq_one_letter_code
_entity_poly.pdbx_strand_id
1 'polypeptide(L)'
;MKTKITLTALALIAAVALAACGSSSNGAATASSPTATVSLDNNLLVDSSGAALYTSDQEKSGTVMCTGACTQIWLPLKANGQPSAGNGVSGKLGTVKRADGTRQVTLDGRPLYRFAEDSTKGKATGDNVKDAFGSQHFTWHAETQGGSSGSSGGSGSSGGSGGGSYNY
;
A
#
# COMPACT_ATOMS: atom_id res chain seq x y z
N MET A 1 12.06 67.01 -14.92
CA MET A 1 13.50 67.18 -15.06
C MET A 1 14.00 66.10 -15.99
N LYS A 2 14.57 66.52 -17.11
CA LYS A 2 15.11 65.68 -18.16
C LYS A 2 16.56 65.37 -17.82
N THR A 3 16.99 64.13 -17.79
CA THR A 3 18.40 63.82 -17.77
C THR A 3 18.73 62.82 -18.86
N LYS A 4 19.50 63.33 -19.79
CA LYS A 4 20.15 62.61 -20.89
C LYS A 4 21.39 61.94 -20.33
N ILE A 5 21.80 60.81 -20.85
CA ILE A 5 23.19 60.35 -20.89
C ILE A 5 23.32 59.16 -21.81
N THR A 6 23.95 59.34 -22.75
CA THR A 6 25.28 59.13 -23.38
C THR A 6 25.64 57.67 -23.61
N LEU A 7 25.69 57.34 -24.92
CA LEU A 7 26.33 56.14 -25.47
C LEU A 7 27.85 56.22 -25.29
N THR A 8 28.47 55.14 -24.92
CA THR A 8 29.89 54.89 -25.23
C THR A 8 30.03 53.47 -25.80
N ALA A 9 30.50 53.46 -27.03
CA ALA A 9 30.88 52.25 -27.78
C ALA A 9 32.36 51.92 -27.48
N LEU A 10 32.73 50.67 -27.66
CA LEU A 10 34.03 50.06 -28.04
C LEU A 10 34.30 48.86 -27.09
N ALA A 11 34.75 47.67 -27.50
CA ALA A 11 35.49 47.19 -28.66
C ALA A 11 35.36 45.68 -28.77
N LEU A 12 35.48 45.17 -29.97
CA LEU A 12 35.61 43.75 -30.33
C LEU A 12 36.86 43.11 -29.73
N ILE A 13 36.68 41.90 -29.18
CA ILE A 13 37.73 40.88 -29.21
C ILE A 13 37.07 39.53 -29.53
N ALA A 14 37.36 39.01 -30.69
CA ALA A 14 37.00 37.67 -31.11
C ALA A 14 37.98 36.68 -30.50
N ALA A 15 37.48 35.79 -29.64
CA ALA A 15 38.22 34.60 -29.22
C ALA A 15 37.41 33.39 -29.66
N VAL A 16 37.86 32.72 -30.70
CA VAL A 16 37.40 31.41 -31.14
C VAL A 16 37.99 30.39 -30.17
N ALA A 17 37.14 29.82 -29.30
CA ALA A 17 37.45 28.65 -28.52
C ALA A 17 36.64 27.49 -29.09
N LEU A 18 37.32 26.51 -29.67
CA LEU A 18 36.75 25.20 -29.99
C LEU A 18 36.41 24.53 -28.65
N ALA A 19 35.15 24.48 -28.36
CA ALA A 19 34.66 23.66 -27.26
C ALA A 19 34.27 22.29 -27.78
N ALA A 20 35.00 21.31 -27.35
CA ALA A 20 34.71 19.89 -27.53
C ALA A 20 33.30 19.58 -27.06
N CYS A 21 32.52 18.88 -27.90
CA CYS A 21 31.27 18.28 -27.55
C CYS A 21 31.48 17.19 -26.48
N GLY A 22 31.41 17.58 -25.22
CA GLY A 22 31.15 16.66 -24.15
C GLY A 22 29.64 16.47 -24.05
N SER A 23 29.12 15.36 -24.57
CA SER A 23 27.75 14.94 -24.34
C SER A 23 27.65 14.53 -22.85
N SER A 24 27.42 15.48 -21.98
CA SER A 24 26.93 15.21 -20.63
C SER A 24 25.47 14.79 -20.76
N SER A 25 25.25 13.49 -20.83
CA SER A 25 23.95 12.91 -20.57
C SER A 25 23.60 13.25 -19.11
N ASN A 26 23.02 14.41 -18.90
CA ASN A 26 22.25 14.65 -17.68
C ASN A 26 21.07 13.69 -17.71
N GLY A 27 21.32 12.46 -17.26
CA GLY A 27 20.26 11.61 -16.79
C GLY A 27 19.58 12.37 -15.67
N ALA A 28 18.48 13.04 -15.98
CA ALA A 28 17.56 13.47 -14.95
C ALA A 28 17.24 12.21 -14.15
N ALA A 29 17.86 12.09 -12.97
CA ALA A 29 17.41 11.17 -11.97
C ALA A 29 15.95 11.56 -11.69
N THR A 30 15.04 10.90 -12.37
CA THR A 30 13.65 10.89 -11.97
C THR A 30 13.70 10.39 -10.54
N ALA A 31 13.53 11.29 -9.59
CA ALA A 31 13.31 10.94 -8.20
C ALA A 31 12.08 10.04 -8.20
N SER A 32 12.31 8.73 -8.21
CA SER A 32 11.25 7.75 -8.09
C SER A 32 10.61 8.02 -6.74
N SER A 33 9.41 8.57 -6.76
CA SER A 33 8.60 8.69 -5.55
C SER A 33 8.63 7.34 -4.82
N PRO A 34 8.75 7.33 -3.50
CA PRO A 34 8.90 6.08 -2.77
C PRO A 34 7.76 5.14 -3.15
N THR A 35 8.12 4.04 -3.75
CA THR A 35 7.22 2.93 -4.04
C THR A 35 6.83 2.34 -2.70
N ALA A 36 5.54 2.15 -2.44
CA ALA A 36 5.10 1.49 -1.23
C ALA A 36 5.69 0.08 -1.19
N THR A 37 6.39 -0.25 -0.10
CA THR A 37 6.92 -1.59 0.15
C THR A 37 6.03 -2.28 1.17
N VAL A 38 5.69 -3.51 0.87
CA VAL A 38 4.95 -4.41 1.76
C VAL A 38 5.88 -5.55 2.15
N SER A 39 5.97 -5.88 3.43
CA SER A 39 6.87 -6.91 3.97
C SER A 39 6.15 -7.78 4.99
N LEU A 40 6.77 -8.89 5.40
CA LEU A 40 6.30 -9.68 6.53
C LEU A 40 7.14 -9.39 7.79
N ASP A 41 6.47 -9.22 8.90
CA ASP A 41 7.00 -9.23 10.25
C ASP A 41 6.25 -10.26 11.09
N ASN A 42 6.92 -11.36 11.46
CA ASN A 42 6.30 -12.47 12.22
C ASN A 42 4.95 -12.94 11.62
N ASN A 43 4.92 -13.19 10.32
CA ASN A 43 3.73 -13.56 9.54
C ASN A 43 2.67 -12.45 9.34
N LEU A 44 2.80 -11.30 9.97
CA LEU A 44 1.93 -10.16 9.78
C LEU A 44 2.42 -9.32 8.59
N LEU A 45 1.52 -8.95 7.71
CA LEU A 45 1.83 -8.02 6.62
C LEU A 45 1.99 -6.61 7.19
N VAL A 46 3.10 -5.97 6.88
CA VAL A 46 3.43 -4.62 7.34
C VAL A 46 3.90 -3.73 6.20
N ASP A 47 3.74 -2.42 6.38
CA ASP A 47 4.35 -1.43 5.48
C ASP A 47 5.84 -1.16 5.83
N SER A 48 6.48 -0.27 5.08
CA SER A 48 7.87 0.10 5.30
C SER A 48 8.17 0.74 6.66
N SER A 49 7.15 1.21 7.38
CA SER A 49 7.27 1.74 8.74
C SER A 49 7.12 0.66 9.81
N GLY A 50 6.72 -0.55 9.44
CA GLY A 50 6.38 -1.64 10.34
C GLY A 50 4.94 -1.59 10.86
N ALA A 51 4.08 -0.75 10.28
CA ALA A 51 2.66 -0.71 10.63
C ALA A 51 1.92 -1.89 10.01
N ALA A 52 1.05 -2.53 10.78
CA ALA A 52 0.21 -3.63 10.32
C ALA A 52 -0.69 -3.22 9.15
N LEU A 53 -0.94 -4.16 8.25
CA LEU A 53 -1.80 -3.96 7.10
C LEU A 53 -3.07 -4.79 7.22
N TYR A 54 -4.16 -4.18 6.78
CA TYR A 54 -5.51 -4.72 6.91
C TYR A 54 -6.26 -4.67 5.61
N THR A 55 -7.24 -5.56 5.48
CA THR A 55 -8.29 -5.50 4.46
C THR A 55 -9.66 -5.58 5.11
N SER A 56 -10.70 -5.23 4.37
CA SER A 56 -12.07 -5.41 4.85
C SER A 56 -12.83 -6.47 4.05
N ASP A 57 -13.81 -7.11 4.71
CA ASP A 57 -14.68 -8.10 4.07
C ASP A 57 -15.52 -7.48 2.94
N GLN A 58 -15.88 -6.22 3.09
CA GLN A 58 -16.76 -5.50 2.18
C GLN A 58 -16.06 -5.11 0.87
N GLU A 59 -14.71 -5.12 0.86
CA GLU A 59 -13.90 -4.72 -0.28
C GLU A 59 -13.20 -5.91 -0.99
N LYS A 60 -13.66 -7.14 -0.74
CA LYS A 60 -13.10 -8.35 -1.36
C LYS A 60 -13.11 -8.35 -2.89
N SER A 61 -14.05 -7.62 -3.49
CA SER A 61 -14.14 -7.45 -4.95
C SER A 61 -13.16 -6.43 -5.51
N GLY A 62 -12.35 -5.75 -4.68
CA GLY A 62 -11.45 -4.69 -5.08
C GLY A 62 -12.10 -3.32 -5.26
N THR A 63 -13.40 -3.19 -4.98
CA THR A 63 -14.09 -1.91 -4.98
C THR A 63 -13.82 -1.17 -3.69
N VAL A 64 -13.27 0.05 -3.78
CA VAL A 64 -12.99 0.88 -2.61
C VAL A 64 -14.29 1.45 -2.06
N MET A 65 -14.65 1.06 -0.85
CA MET A 65 -15.84 1.53 -0.13
C MET A 65 -15.49 2.43 1.06
N CYS A 66 -14.32 2.24 1.67
CA CYS A 66 -13.83 3.07 2.76
C CYS A 66 -13.42 4.45 2.24
N THR A 67 -14.27 5.45 2.47
CA THR A 67 -14.09 6.84 2.04
C THR A 67 -14.49 7.81 3.16
N GLY A 68 -14.19 9.11 3.02
CA GLY A 68 -14.56 10.13 3.99
C GLY A 68 -14.05 9.83 5.39
N ALA A 69 -14.96 9.79 6.39
CA ALA A 69 -14.62 9.55 7.80
C ALA A 69 -13.91 8.21 8.03
N CYS A 70 -14.25 7.18 7.25
CA CYS A 70 -13.58 5.87 7.32
C CYS A 70 -12.06 6.01 7.14
N THR A 71 -11.61 6.87 6.23
CA THR A 71 -10.18 7.03 5.94
C THR A 71 -9.40 7.78 7.01
N GLN A 72 -10.04 8.28 8.03
CA GLN A 72 -9.38 8.89 9.20
C GLN A 72 -8.96 7.83 10.21
N ILE A 73 -9.66 6.71 10.25
CA ILE A 73 -9.40 5.57 11.12
C ILE A 73 -8.63 4.49 10.35
N TRP A 74 -9.08 4.16 9.14
CA TRP A 74 -8.46 3.18 8.24
C TRP A 74 -7.73 3.91 7.12
N LEU A 75 -6.45 4.13 7.34
CA LEU A 75 -5.59 4.94 6.47
C LEU A 75 -5.19 4.15 5.22
N PRO A 76 -5.60 4.54 4.01
CA PRO A 76 -5.21 3.82 2.80
C PRO A 76 -3.69 3.76 2.63
N LEU A 77 -3.13 2.58 2.34
CA LEU A 77 -1.72 2.47 1.95
C LEU A 77 -1.54 3.00 0.54
N LYS A 78 -1.09 4.24 0.42
CA LYS A 78 -0.94 4.91 -0.89
C LYS A 78 0.37 4.53 -1.56
N ALA A 79 0.36 4.50 -2.91
CA ALA A 79 1.54 4.33 -3.73
C ALA A 79 1.50 5.23 -4.96
N ASN A 80 2.63 5.84 -5.32
CA ASN A 80 2.77 6.66 -6.53
C ASN A 80 3.23 5.85 -7.76
N GLY A 81 3.48 4.56 -7.59
CA GLY A 81 3.89 3.61 -8.63
C GLY A 81 3.48 2.20 -8.27
N GLN A 82 4.11 1.21 -8.91
CA GLN A 82 3.89 -0.20 -8.53
C GLN A 82 4.48 -0.45 -7.14
N PRO A 83 3.71 -1.06 -6.23
CA PRO A 83 4.24 -1.47 -4.93
C PRO A 83 5.24 -2.60 -5.09
N SER A 84 6.18 -2.70 -4.16
CA SER A 84 7.17 -3.77 -4.10
C SER A 84 6.88 -4.73 -2.96
N ALA A 85 7.06 -6.02 -3.24
CA ALA A 85 7.01 -7.07 -2.23
C ALA A 85 8.40 -7.24 -1.60
N GLY A 86 8.45 -7.18 -0.27
CA GLY A 86 9.62 -7.59 0.50
C GLY A 86 9.68 -9.12 0.64
N ASN A 87 10.64 -9.60 1.44
CA ASN A 87 10.85 -11.03 1.65
C ASN A 87 9.61 -11.69 2.27
N GLY A 88 9.27 -12.86 1.75
CA GLY A 88 8.21 -13.72 2.28
C GLY A 88 6.79 -13.32 1.88
N VAL A 89 6.59 -12.16 1.24
CA VAL A 89 5.26 -11.74 0.80
C VAL A 89 4.83 -12.59 -0.38
N SER A 90 3.69 -13.26 -0.26
CA SER A 90 3.00 -13.99 -1.32
C SER A 90 1.74 -13.25 -1.75
N GLY A 91 1.21 -13.62 -2.92
CA GLY A 91 0.10 -12.91 -3.55
C GLY A 91 0.54 -11.78 -4.49
N LYS A 92 -0.40 -11.22 -5.20
CA LYS A 92 -0.16 -10.21 -6.23
C LYS A 92 -0.37 -8.81 -5.66
N LEU A 93 0.70 -8.05 -5.49
CA LEU A 93 0.58 -6.62 -5.22
C LEU A 93 0.17 -5.86 -6.48
N GLY A 94 -0.72 -4.92 -6.30
CA GLY A 94 -1.23 -4.04 -7.34
C GLY A 94 -1.68 -2.70 -6.77
N THR A 95 -2.40 -1.94 -7.59
CA THR A 95 -2.99 -0.67 -7.13
C THR A 95 -4.42 -0.50 -7.66
N VAL A 96 -5.26 0.14 -6.88
CA VAL A 96 -6.58 0.61 -7.28
C VAL A 96 -6.61 2.15 -7.24
N LYS A 97 -7.29 2.77 -8.20
CA LYS A 97 -7.53 4.23 -8.20
C LYS A 97 -8.71 4.56 -7.29
N ARG A 98 -8.50 5.46 -6.35
CA ARG A 98 -9.53 5.99 -5.46
C ARG A 98 -10.28 7.15 -6.11
N ALA A 99 -11.46 7.50 -5.58
CA ALA A 99 -12.27 8.62 -6.06
C ALA A 99 -11.55 9.99 -5.91
N ASP A 100 -10.65 10.11 -4.93
CA ASP A 100 -9.80 11.29 -4.71
C ASP A 100 -8.63 11.40 -5.69
N GLY A 101 -8.55 10.49 -6.68
CA GLY A 101 -7.50 10.44 -7.70
C GLY A 101 -6.22 9.74 -7.22
N THR A 102 -6.04 9.47 -5.95
CA THR A 102 -4.86 8.75 -5.42
C THR A 102 -4.89 7.28 -5.79
N ARG A 103 -3.74 6.61 -5.73
CA ARG A 103 -3.62 5.16 -5.91
C ARG A 103 -3.37 4.51 -4.57
N GLN A 104 -4.08 3.43 -4.31
CA GLN A 104 -3.94 2.62 -3.10
C GLN A 104 -3.40 1.24 -3.45
N VAL A 105 -2.48 0.74 -2.64
CA VAL A 105 -1.94 -0.62 -2.76
C VAL A 105 -3.04 -1.65 -2.54
N THR A 106 -3.00 -2.71 -3.33
CA THR A 106 -3.85 -3.89 -3.16
C THR A 106 -3.01 -5.15 -3.03
N LEU A 107 -3.51 -6.13 -2.29
CA LEU A 107 -3.04 -7.51 -2.29
C LEU A 107 -4.15 -8.39 -2.86
N ASP A 108 -3.87 -9.12 -3.94
CA ASP A 108 -4.84 -9.93 -4.68
C ASP A 108 -6.14 -9.17 -5.03
N GLY A 109 -5.97 -7.88 -5.37
CA GLY A 109 -7.06 -6.97 -5.69
C GLY A 109 -7.73 -6.31 -4.47
N ARG A 110 -7.48 -6.76 -3.24
CA ARG A 110 -8.07 -6.20 -2.01
C ARG A 110 -7.29 -4.98 -1.55
N PRO A 111 -7.94 -3.82 -1.31
CA PRO A 111 -7.26 -2.61 -0.86
C PRO A 111 -6.63 -2.79 0.51
N LEU A 112 -5.38 -2.32 0.68
CA LEU A 112 -4.64 -2.38 1.94
C LEU A 112 -4.75 -1.08 2.72
N TYR A 113 -4.94 -1.21 4.04
CA TYR A 113 -5.10 -0.11 4.99
C TYR A 113 -4.17 -0.29 6.18
N ARG A 114 -3.89 0.81 6.88
CA ARG A 114 -3.34 0.84 8.24
C ARG A 114 -4.44 1.22 9.20
N PHE A 115 -4.34 0.80 10.44
CA PHE A 115 -5.24 1.23 11.51
C PHE A 115 -4.62 2.40 12.27
N ALA A 116 -5.36 3.51 12.41
CA ALA A 116 -4.82 4.75 13.02
C ALA A 116 -4.47 4.58 14.50
N GLU A 117 -5.10 3.61 15.17
CA GLU A 117 -4.89 3.35 16.60
C GLU A 117 -3.79 2.33 16.87
N ASP A 118 -3.17 1.75 15.84
CA ASP A 118 -1.99 0.92 16.00
C ASP A 118 -0.80 1.77 16.45
N SER A 119 -0.50 1.74 17.73
CA SER A 119 0.57 2.52 18.35
C SER A 119 1.92 1.80 18.38
N THR A 120 1.94 0.49 18.12
CA THR A 120 3.13 -0.35 18.22
C THR A 120 3.34 -1.10 16.92
N LYS A 121 4.57 -1.03 16.37
CA LYS A 121 4.98 -1.78 15.18
C LYS A 121 4.79 -3.28 15.37
N GLY A 122 4.38 -3.96 14.31
CA GLY A 122 4.16 -5.40 14.34
C GLY A 122 3.01 -5.85 15.24
N LYS A 123 2.16 -4.94 15.69
CA LYS A 123 0.90 -5.23 16.40
C LYS A 123 -0.27 -4.87 15.52
N ALA A 124 -1.28 -5.72 15.55
CA ALA A 124 -2.50 -5.59 14.76
C ALA A 124 -3.70 -5.50 15.69
N THR A 125 -3.91 -4.33 16.31
CA THR A 125 -5.01 -4.12 17.27
C THR A 125 -6.36 -3.94 16.56
N GLY A 126 -6.34 -3.67 15.26
CA GLY A 126 -7.52 -3.54 14.41
C GLY A 126 -8.08 -4.87 13.88
N ASP A 127 -7.48 -6.01 14.23
CA ASP A 127 -7.97 -7.31 13.76
C ASP A 127 -9.34 -7.64 14.35
N ASN A 128 -10.28 -8.07 13.48
CA ASN A 128 -11.68 -8.34 13.80
C ASN A 128 -12.49 -7.13 14.31
N VAL A 129 -11.97 -5.91 14.14
CA VAL A 129 -12.74 -4.69 14.43
C VAL A 129 -13.93 -4.59 13.47
N LYS A 130 -15.07 -4.18 14.03
CA LYS A 130 -16.30 -3.90 13.28
C LYS A 130 -16.65 -2.44 13.45
N ASP A 131 -16.67 -1.70 12.34
CA ASP A 131 -16.95 -0.28 12.29
C ASP A 131 -18.14 0.05 11.42
N ALA A 132 -18.75 1.19 11.69
CA ALA A 132 -19.80 1.76 10.88
C ALA A 132 -19.52 3.24 10.56
N PHE A 133 -19.56 3.60 9.29
CA PHE A 133 -19.41 4.97 8.80
C PHE A 133 -20.64 5.33 7.96
N GLY A 134 -21.58 6.01 8.59
CA GLY A 134 -22.92 6.22 8.02
C GLY A 134 -23.67 4.90 7.86
N SER A 135 -24.10 4.58 6.65
CA SER A 135 -24.76 3.31 6.33
C SER A 135 -23.80 2.18 5.95
N GLN A 136 -22.50 2.45 5.88
CA GLN A 136 -21.50 1.45 5.54
C GLN A 136 -20.97 0.76 6.81
N HIS A 137 -21.01 -0.57 6.81
CA HIS A 137 -20.46 -1.41 7.87
C HIS A 137 -19.26 -2.15 7.36
N PHE A 138 -18.21 -2.24 8.16
CA PHE A 138 -16.97 -2.93 7.81
C PHE A 138 -16.60 -3.95 8.88
N THR A 139 -16.00 -5.05 8.45
CA THR A 139 -15.26 -5.98 9.31
C THR A 139 -13.83 -6.02 8.79
N TRP A 140 -12.88 -5.72 9.65
CA TRP A 140 -11.47 -5.58 9.29
C TRP A 140 -10.66 -6.78 9.74
N HIS A 141 -9.70 -7.18 8.92
CA HIS A 141 -8.81 -8.30 9.19
C HIS A 141 -7.38 -7.91 8.94
N ALA A 142 -6.51 -8.21 9.90
CA ALA A 142 -5.08 -8.11 9.70
C ALA A 142 -4.64 -9.13 8.64
N GLU A 143 -3.85 -8.69 7.68
CA GLU A 143 -3.31 -9.58 6.65
C GLU A 143 -2.13 -10.37 7.21
N THR A 144 -2.28 -11.69 7.24
CA THR A 144 -1.25 -12.62 7.69
C THR A 144 -0.90 -13.62 6.60
N GLN A 145 0.38 -14.00 6.52
CA GLN A 145 0.88 -14.98 5.55
C GLN A 145 1.85 -15.95 6.25
N GLY A 146 1.91 -17.18 5.78
CA GLY A 146 2.90 -18.17 6.26
C GLY A 146 2.46 -19.02 7.44
N GLY A 147 1.24 -18.83 7.98
CA GLY A 147 0.59 -19.80 8.84
C GLY A 147 -0.61 -20.40 8.11
N SER A 148 -0.68 -21.70 7.93
CA SER A 148 -1.94 -22.35 7.62
C SER A 148 -2.93 -22.05 8.73
N SER A 149 -3.59 -20.91 8.67
CA SER A 149 -4.86 -20.74 9.38
C SER A 149 -5.83 -21.65 8.68
N GLY A 150 -5.89 -22.88 9.16
CA GLY A 150 -6.90 -23.83 8.78
C GLY A 150 -8.25 -23.16 8.93
N SER A 151 -8.84 -22.79 7.82
CA SER A 151 -10.27 -22.60 7.72
C SER A 151 -10.87 -23.94 8.11
N SER A 152 -11.20 -24.08 9.39
CA SER A 152 -12.03 -25.17 9.90
C SER A 152 -13.43 -24.99 9.34
N GLY A 153 -13.57 -25.27 8.06
CA GLY A 153 -14.83 -25.66 7.46
C GLY A 153 -15.15 -27.03 8.03
N GLY A 154 -15.76 -27.08 9.21
CA GLY A 154 -16.36 -28.25 9.78
C GLY A 154 -17.53 -28.70 8.91
N SER A 155 -17.27 -29.51 7.88
CA SER A 155 -18.26 -30.41 7.32
C SER A 155 -18.31 -31.63 8.21
N GLY A 156 -19.25 -31.60 9.17
CA GLY A 156 -19.69 -32.79 9.84
C GLY A 156 -20.26 -33.77 8.81
N SER A 157 -19.55 -34.85 8.58
CA SER A 157 -20.10 -36.05 7.97
C SER A 157 -20.32 -37.07 9.07
N SER A 158 -21.58 -37.18 9.46
CA SER A 158 -22.12 -38.30 10.19
C SER A 158 -22.01 -39.58 9.36
N GLY A 159 -21.57 -40.64 9.94
CA GLY A 159 -21.70 -41.94 9.36
C GLY A 159 -20.79 -42.97 10.00
N GLY A 160 -21.33 -43.83 10.83
CA GLY A 160 -20.61 -44.97 11.31
C GLY A 160 -21.31 -45.70 12.43
N SER A 161 -22.44 -46.32 12.10
CA SER A 161 -22.97 -47.43 12.92
C SER A 161 -21.91 -48.51 13.05
N GLY A 162 -21.55 -48.87 14.27
CA GLY A 162 -20.79 -50.06 14.59
C GLY A 162 -21.38 -50.71 15.83
N GLY A 163 -22.31 -51.66 15.62
CA GLY A 163 -22.84 -52.47 16.69
C GLY A 163 -21.75 -53.40 17.23
N GLY A 164 -21.63 -53.43 18.53
CA GLY A 164 -20.86 -54.38 19.29
C GLY A 164 -21.73 -54.93 20.43
N SER A 165 -22.37 -56.06 20.11
CA SER A 165 -23.08 -56.89 21.10
C SER A 165 -22.06 -57.60 21.96
N TYR A 166 -22.15 -57.43 23.28
CA TYR A 166 -21.55 -58.34 24.25
C TYR A 166 -22.61 -58.76 25.21
N ASN A 167 -22.99 -60.09 25.05
CA ASN A 167 -23.64 -60.86 26.09
C ASN A 167 -22.69 -61.10 27.25
N TYR A 168 -23.15 -60.87 28.45
CA TYR A 168 -23.22 -61.76 29.63
C TYR A 168 -24.08 -61.07 30.68
#